data_96e43d10aeca1cfbe232c8c21b4e96b6
#
_entry.id   96e43d10aeca1cfbe232c8c21b4e96b6
#
_cell.length_a   1.000
_cell.length_b   1.000
_cell.length_c   1.000
_cell.angle_alpha   90.00
_cell.angle_beta   90.00
_cell.angle_gamma   90.00
#
_symmetry.space_group_name_H-M   'P 1'
#
loop_
_entity.id
_entity.type
_entity.pdbx_description
1 polymer ?
#
loop_
_entity_poly.entity_id
_entity_poly.type
_entity_poly.pdbx_seq_one_letter_code
_entity_poly.pdbx_strand_id
1 'polypeptide(L)'
;PVMQTESPALNPETLRGYNLKVQEITLTQVVRQSENSGILFNATRLRDALRNGTVEIFPKLRLKGFTDFRKVNGDELIEEISSAYSRDGIEETMIISRSNKRATLYNNGIRNRILYREEELSSGDRLMIAKNNYFWTAGNKEMDFIANGEIIQVLRVRKTYELYGFRFADVSVRFQDYDLETDVKILLDTLQTAAPALPKDLNDKLFYTILEDYDDVPTKAGKMKKMKADPHYNVLQVKYAYAVPCHKAQGGQWMNVFLDIGYITEEMLGEDFYRWLYTAFTRATHRLYLVNLPEEFEEYASS
;
A
#
# COMPACT_ATOMS: atom_id res chain seq x y z
N PRO A 1 -7.71 3.88 -11.71
CA PRO A 1 -8.55 2.99 -10.93
C PRO A 1 -8.64 1.63 -11.62
N VAL A 2 -8.44 0.57 -10.86
CA VAL A 2 -8.38 -0.82 -11.36
C VAL A 2 -9.80 -1.42 -11.48
N MET A 3 -10.86 -0.66 -11.25
CA MET A 3 -12.23 -1.15 -11.34
C MET A 3 -12.80 -0.94 -12.75
N GLN A 4 -13.14 -2.02 -13.41
CA GLN A 4 -13.78 -2.05 -14.71
C GLN A 4 -15.27 -1.61 -14.71
N THR A 5 -15.86 -1.44 -13.53
CA THR A 5 -17.26 -1.00 -13.39
C THR A 5 -17.32 0.27 -12.54
N GLU A 6 -17.73 1.36 -13.14
CA GLU A 6 -18.05 2.58 -12.38
C GLU A 6 -19.25 2.32 -11.47
N SER A 7 -19.13 2.76 -10.21
CA SER A 7 -20.27 2.73 -9.31
C SER A 7 -21.39 3.60 -9.87
N PRO A 8 -22.65 3.15 -9.90
CA PRO A 8 -23.79 4.00 -10.29
C PRO A 8 -23.84 5.32 -9.53
N ALA A 9 -23.32 5.35 -8.30
CA ALA A 9 -23.19 6.55 -7.48
C ALA A 9 -22.17 7.58 -8.01
N LEU A 10 -21.32 7.21 -8.97
CA LEU A 10 -20.35 8.10 -9.61
C LEU A 10 -20.75 8.45 -11.04
N ASN A 11 -21.84 7.88 -11.56
CA ASN A 11 -22.32 8.15 -12.90
C ASN A 11 -23.17 9.44 -12.92
N PRO A 12 -22.73 10.49 -13.64
CA PRO A 12 -23.43 11.78 -13.68
C PRO A 12 -24.88 11.70 -14.16
N GLU A 13 -25.16 10.85 -15.12
CA GLU A 13 -26.52 10.68 -15.67
C GLU A 13 -27.45 10.03 -14.65
N THR A 14 -26.96 8.99 -13.96
CA THR A 14 -27.70 8.34 -12.88
C THR A 14 -28.03 9.33 -11.76
N LEU A 15 -27.05 10.15 -11.35
CA LEU A 15 -27.25 11.16 -10.31
C LEU A 15 -28.23 12.26 -10.74
N ARG A 16 -28.16 12.73 -12.01
CA ARG A 16 -29.14 13.67 -12.58
C ARG A 16 -30.55 13.07 -12.61
N GLY A 17 -30.67 11.76 -12.88
CA GLY A 17 -31.95 11.04 -12.83
C GLY A 17 -32.60 11.04 -11.43
N TYR A 18 -31.81 11.18 -10.36
CA TYR A 18 -32.29 11.39 -9.00
C TYR A 18 -32.51 12.87 -8.63
N ASN A 19 -32.58 13.77 -9.61
CA ASN A 19 -32.70 15.23 -9.42
C ASN A 19 -31.55 15.85 -8.61
N LEU A 20 -30.37 15.23 -8.60
CA LEU A 20 -29.19 15.79 -7.97
C LEU A 20 -28.48 16.75 -8.93
N LYS A 21 -28.02 17.89 -8.40
CA LYS A 21 -27.17 18.83 -9.16
C LYS A 21 -25.77 18.26 -9.26
N VAL A 22 -25.34 17.86 -10.46
CA VAL A 22 -24.00 17.30 -10.70
C VAL A 22 -23.14 18.34 -11.39
N GLN A 23 -21.99 18.62 -10.81
CA GLN A 23 -20.93 19.46 -11.38
C GLN A 23 -19.69 18.59 -11.62
N GLU A 24 -19.24 18.55 -12.86
CA GLU A 24 -18.05 17.83 -13.27
C GLU A 24 -16.86 18.80 -13.38
N ILE A 25 -15.76 18.46 -12.73
CA ILE A 25 -14.52 19.24 -12.77
C ILE A 25 -13.38 18.33 -13.20
N THR A 26 -12.72 18.69 -14.28
CA THR A 26 -11.53 17.96 -14.76
C THR A 26 -10.27 18.71 -14.36
N LEU A 27 -9.41 18.06 -13.57
CA LEU A 27 -8.09 18.57 -13.22
C LEU A 27 -7.14 18.33 -14.39
N THR A 28 -6.60 19.41 -14.96
CA THR A 28 -5.73 19.35 -16.15
C THR A 28 -4.28 19.64 -15.86
N GLN A 29 -3.98 20.32 -14.76
CA GLN A 29 -2.62 20.71 -14.39
C GLN A 29 -1.97 19.67 -13.47
N VAL A 30 -0.76 19.23 -13.80
CA VAL A 30 0.07 18.38 -12.95
C VAL A 30 0.96 19.28 -12.09
N VAL A 31 0.87 19.14 -10.77
CA VAL A 31 1.60 20.00 -9.80
C VAL A 31 2.76 19.25 -9.15
N ARG A 32 2.80 17.92 -9.25
CA ARG A 32 3.73 17.07 -8.48
C ARG A 32 5.15 17.01 -9.04
N GLN A 33 5.33 17.13 -10.36
CA GLN A 33 6.62 17.02 -11.03
C GLN A 33 6.93 18.28 -11.83
N SER A 34 8.22 18.56 -12.06
CA SER A 34 8.66 19.65 -12.94
C SER A 34 8.36 19.33 -14.41
N GLU A 35 8.29 20.36 -15.25
CA GLU A 35 8.06 20.19 -16.70
C GLU A 35 9.14 19.35 -17.40
N ASN A 36 10.37 19.33 -16.86
CA ASN A 36 11.49 18.54 -17.38
C ASN A 36 11.61 17.15 -16.74
N SER A 37 10.61 16.69 -16.00
CA SER A 37 10.62 15.40 -15.31
C SER A 37 10.39 14.24 -16.28
N GLY A 38 11.26 13.24 -16.22
CA GLY A 38 11.07 11.97 -16.92
C GLY A 38 9.86 11.19 -16.41
N ILE A 39 9.53 11.32 -15.12
CA ILE A 39 8.32 10.74 -14.53
C ILE A 39 7.09 11.34 -15.20
N LEU A 40 7.00 12.68 -15.26
CA LEU A 40 5.86 13.36 -15.90
C LEU A 40 5.77 13.05 -17.39
N PHE A 41 6.90 13.07 -18.09
CA PHE A 41 6.97 12.77 -19.52
C PHE A 41 6.40 11.38 -19.82
N ASN A 42 6.90 10.34 -19.16
CA ASN A 42 6.47 8.97 -19.41
C ASN A 42 5.02 8.72 -18.91
N ALA A 43 4.64 9.27 -17.75
CA ALA A 43 3.27 9.17 -17.26
C ALA A 43 2.26 9.84 -18.22
N THR A 44 2.61 10.98 -18.80
CA THR A 44 1.78 11.68 -19.81
C THR A 44 1.59 10.82 -21.06
N ARG A 45 2.68 10.22 -21.57
CA ARG A 45 2.60 9.31 -22.73
C ARG A 45 1.68 8.12 -22.49
N LEU A 46 1.78 7.49 -21.30
CA LEU A 46 0.88 6.39 -20.93
C LEU A 46 -0.59 6.84 -20.89
N ARG A 47 -0.85 7.99 -20.29
CA ARG A 47 -2.21 8.56 -20.21
C ARG A 47 -2.76 8.90 -21.60
N ASP A 48 -1.95 9.52 -22.44
CA ASP A 48 -2.37 9.94 -23.78
C ASP A 48 -2.60 8.72 -24.69
N ALA A 49 -1.79 7.66 -24.58
CA ALA A 49 -2.04 6.38 -25.27
C ALA A 49 -3.38 5.77 -24.87
N LEU A 50 -3.71 5.74 -23.57
CA LEU A 50 -5.00 5.28 -23.07
C LEU A 50 -6.17 6.14 -23.59
N ARG A 51 -6.01 7.47 -23.59
CA ARG A 51 -7.04 8.40 -24.04
C ARG A 51 -7.33 8.29 -25.53
N ASN A 52 -6.28 8.07 -26.33
CA ASN A 52 -6.37 8.02 -27.79
C ASN A 52 -6.61 6.61 -28.34
N GLY A 53 -6.66 5.58 -27.48
CA GLY A 53 -6.79 4.18 -27.90
C GLY A 53 -5.56 3.65 -28.66
N THR A 54 -4.37 4.23 -28.43
CA THR A 54 -3.11 3.87 -29.09
C THR A 54 -2.19 3.06 -28.19
N VAL A 55 -2.78 2.13 -27.43
CA VAL A 55 -2.04 1.26 -26.50
C VAL A 55 -1.25 0.22 -27.30
N GLU A 56 0.06 0.24 -27.15
CA GLU A 56 0.97 -0.77 -27.70
C GLU A 56 1.11 -1.96 -26.74
N ILE A 57 1.55 -3.12 -27.25
CA ILE A 57 1.83 -4.30 -26.41
C ILE A 57 2.86 -3.92 -25.35
N PHE A 58 4.00 -3.32 -25.75
CA PHE A 58 5.04 -2.84 -24.83
C PHE A 58 5.07 -1.30 -24.81
N PRO A 59 4.68 -0.65 -23.68
CA PRO A 59 4.80 0.79 -23.58
C PRO A 59 6.29 1.20 -23.69
N LYS A 60 6.61 2.08 -24.63
CA LYS A 60 7.97 2.58 -24.82
C LYS A 60 8.26 3.71 -23.85
N LEU A 61 9.22 3.47 -22.95
CA LEU A 61 9.62 4.39 -21.89
C LEU A 61 10.96 5.05 -22.24
N ARG A 62 10.99 6.36 -22.21
CA ARG A 62 12.20 7.13 -22.45
C ARG A 62 12.95 7.33 -21.15
N LEU A 63 14.13 6.71 -21.04
CA LEU A 63 15.05 6.84 -19.90
C LEU A 63 16.09 7.93 -20.16
N LYS A 64 16.60 7.99 -21.41
CA LYS A 64 17.68 8.89 -21.78
C LYS A 64 17.28 10.37 -21.66
N GLY A 65 18.13 11.14 -21.00
CA GLY A 65 17.95 12.59 -20.82
C GLY A 65 17.24 12.97 -19.53
N PHE A 66 16.87 12.01 -18.68
CA PHE A 66 16.25 12.25 -17.38
C PHE A 66 17.12 11.71 -16.24
N THR A 67 17.17 12.44 -15.15
CA THR A 67 17.89 12.04 -13.92
C THR A 67 16.97 11.47 -12.86
N ASP A 68 15.68 11.78 -12.96
CA ASP A 68 14.60 11.41 -12.04
C ASP A 68 13.87 10.10 -12.43
N PHE A 69 14.19 9.53 -13.61
CA PHE A 69 13.55 8.34 -14.16
C PHE A 69 14.63 7.36 -14.64
N ARG A 70 14.92 6.35 -13.82
CA ARG A 70 16.09 5.49 -13.98
C ARG A 70 15.75 4.01 -13.93
N LYS A 71 16.53 3.19 -14.64
CA LYS A 71 16.57 1.74 -14.50
C LYS A 71 17.55 1.34 -13.39
N VAL A 72 17.20 0.33 -12.60
CA VAL A 72 18.05 -0.27 -11.57
C VAL A 72 18.02 -1.79 -11.74
N ASN A 73 19.20 -2.40 -11.78
CA ASN A 73 19.33 -3.84 -11.84
C ASN A 73 19.19 -4.46 -10.44
N GLY A 74 18.85 -5.75 -10.40
CA GLY A 74 18.59 -6.44 -9.13
C GLY A 74 19.80 -6.55 -8.20
N ASP A 75 21.01 -6.57 -8.74
CA ASP A 75 22.29 -6.57 -8.01
C ASP A 75 22.61 -5.22 -7.34
N GLU A 76 22.18 -4.10 -7.95
CA GLU A 76 22.36 -2.73 -7.42
C GLU A 76 21.21 -2.32 -6.47
N LEU A 77 20.10 -3.03 -6.47
CA LEU A 77 18.86 -2.61 -5.84
C LEU A 77 18.99 -2.34 -4.34
N ILE A 78 19.71 -3.20 -3.60
CA ILE A 78 19.88 -3.04 -2.14
C ILE A 78 20.67 -1.77 -1.83
N GLU A 79 21.71 -1.50 -2.60
CA GLU A 79 22.55 -0.31 -2.45
C GLU A 79 21.77 0.97 -2.78
N GLU A 80 21.00 0.98 -3.87
CA GLU A 80 20.17 2.12 -4.26
C GLU A 80 19.04 2.40 -3.24
N ILE A 81 18.41 1.38 -2.68
CA ILE A 81 17.41 1.56 -1.60
C ILE A 81 18.09 2.10 -0.34
N SER A 82 19.24 1.54 0.06
CA SER A 82 20.01 2.03 1.23
C SER A 82 20.45 3.48 1.04
N SER A 83 20.89 3.84 -0.15
CA SER A 83 21.25 5.21 -0.49
C SER A 83 20.06 6.16 -0.43
N ALA A 84 18.89 5.74 -0.94
CA ALA A 84 17.66 6.53 -0.85
C ALA A 84 17.23 6.73 0.61
N TYR A 85 17.28 5.67 1.44
CA TYR A 85 16.98 5.76 2.88
C TYR A 85 17.92 6.70 3.62
N SER A 86 19.22 6.64 3.31
CA SER A 86 20.22 7.50 3.96
C SER A 86 20.10 8.97 3.55
N ARG A 87 19.70 9.24 2.31
CA ARG A 87 19.60 10.59 1.75
C ARG A 87 18.31 11.29 2.11
N ASP A 88 17.18 10.59 1.97
CA ASP A 88 15.85 11.20 1.96
C ASP A 88 14.96 10.64 3.09
N GLY A 89 15.36 9.56 3.75
CA GLY A 89 14.57 8.90 4.81
C GLY A 89 13.79 7.68 4.34
N ILE A 90 13.49 6.79 5.29
CA ILE A 90 12.71 5.57 5.03
C ILE A 90 11.26 5.92 4.70
N GLU A 91 10.71 6.94 5.32
CA GLU A 91 9.35 7.45 5.14
C GLU A 91 9.13 8.02 3.74
N GLU A 92 10.16 8.56 3.12
CA GLU A 92 10.14 9.17 1.79
C GLU A 92 10.48 8.18 0.66
N THR A 93 10.58 6.90 0.98
CA THR A 93 10.95 5.87 0.01
C THR A 93 9.98 4.68 0.07
N MET A 94 9.43 4.30 -1.08
CA MET A 94 8.48 3.19 -1.18
C MET A 94 8.82 2.26 -2.34
N ILE A 95 8.75 0.95 -2.09
CA ILE A 95 8.79 -0.04 -3.15
C ILE A 95 7.36 -0.37 -3.57
N ILE A 96 7.06 -0.26 -4.85
CA ILE A 96 5.76 -0.59 -5.42
C ILE A 96 5.88 -1.86 -6.26
N SER A 97 5.00 -2.82 -6.04
CA SER A 97 4.98 -4.11 -6.73
C SER A 97 3.59 -4.46 -7.27
N ARG A 98 3.49 -5.55 -8.04
CA ARG A 98 2.21 -6.00 -8.61
C ARG A 98 1.37 -6.83 -7.65
N SER A 99 1.97 -7.44 -6.62
CA SER A 99 1.26 -8.37 -5.75
C SER A 99 1.69 -8.28 -4.29
N ASN A 100 0.80 -8.70 -3.37
CA ASN A 100 1.14 -8.84 -1.95
C ASN A 100 2.33 -9.80 -1.73
N LYS A 101 2.40 -10.91 -2.49
CA LYS A 101 3.52 -11.87 -2.40
C LYS A 101 4.87 -11.19 -2.69
N ARG A 102 4.95 -10.39 -3.75
CA ARG A 102 6.17 -9.63 -4.08
C ARG A 102 6.48 -8.58 -3.03
N ALA A 103 5.46 -7.83 -2.58
CA ALA A 103 5.62 -6.85 -1.50
C ALA A 103 6.17 -7.51 -0.22
N THR A 104 5.68 -8.69 0.17
CA THR A 104 6.17 -9.44 1.33
C THR A 104 7.65 -9.81 1.17
N LEU A 105 8.07 -10.27 -0.02
CA LEU A 105 9.49 -10.58 -0.29
C LEU A 105 10.38 -9.35 -0.13
N TYR A 106 9.98 -8.19 -0.67
CA TYR A 106 10.72 -6.93 -0.51
C TYR A 106 10.75 -6.48 0.94
N ASN A 107 9.62 -6.52 1.64
CA ASN A 107 9.54 -6.15 3.05
C ASN A 107 10.52 -6.96 3.91
N ASN A 108 10.56 -8.28 3.72
CA ASN A 108 11.50 -9.16 4.43
C ASN A 108 12.95 -8.88 4.02
N GLY A 109 13.21 -8.70 2.72
CA GLY A 109 14.55 -8.35 2.22
C GLY A 109 15.08 -7.04 2.80
N ILE A 110 14.26 -6.00 2.86
CA ILE A 110 14.61 -4.70 3.43
C ILE A 110 14.88 -4.83 4.92
N ARG A 111 13.97 -5.48 5.66
CA ARG A 111 14.17 -5.66 7.11
C ARG A 111 15.46 -6.39 7.43
N ASN A 112 15.75 -7.48 6.73
CA ASN A 112 16.89 -8.33 7.02
C ASN A 112 18.21 -7.74 6.49
N ARG A 113 18.25 -7.21 5.26
CA ARG A 113 19.51 -6.84 4.59
C ARG A 113 19.87 -5.38 4.69
N ILE A 114 18.88 -4.49 4.89
CA ILE A 114 19.10 -3.05 4.97
C ILE A 114 18.95 -2.55 6.39
N LEU A 115 17.89 -2.99 7.10
CA LEU A 115 17.58 -2.51 8.45
C LEU A 115 18.14 -3.43 9.54
N TYR A 116 18.70 -4.60 9.18
CA TYR A 116 19.28 -5.60 10.09
C TYR A 116 18.35 -5.97 11.26
N ARG A 117 17.04 -6.14 10.95
CA ARG A 117 16.03 -6.51 11.94
C ARG A 117 15.73 -8.00 11.84
N GLU A 118 16.13 -8.73 12.88
CA GLU A 118 15.97 -10.19 12.99
C GLU A 118 14.63 -10.56 13.64
N GLU A 119 14.17 -9.76 14.61
CA GLU A 119 12.90 -9.98 15.30
C GLU A 119 11.71 -9.82 14.37
N GLU A 120 10.63 -10.57 14.63
CA GLU A 120 9.40 -10.49 13.81
C GLU A 120 8.78 -9.08 13.84
N LEU A 121 8.90 -8.36 14.97
CA LEU A 121 8.45 -6.98 15.10
C LEU A 121 9.46 -6.20 15.96
N SER A 122 9.91 -5.08 15.46
CA SER A 122 10.92 -4.23 16.12
C SER A 122 10.45 -2.79 16.23
N SER A 123 10.95 -2.07 17.22
CA SER A 123 10.81 -0.61 17.29
C SER A 123 11.34 0.02 16.00
N GLY A 124 10.63 1.03 15.49
CA GLY A 124 10.89 1.67 14.21
C GLY A 124 10.32 0.94 13.00
N ASP A 125 9.71 -0.25 13.14
CA ASP A 125 9.03 -0.91 12.03
C ASP A 125 7.87 -0.05 11.51
N ARG A 126 7.75 -0.02 10.19
CA ARG A 126 6.63 0.63 9.49
C ARG A 126 5.63 -0.44 9.08
N LEU A 127 4.39 -0.21 9.45
CA LEU A 127 3.30 -1.15 9.20
C LEU A 127 2.16 -0.43 8.48
N MET A 128 1.52 -1.13 7.55
CA MET A 128 0.30 -0.69 6.90
C MET A 128 -0.89 -1.45 7.49
N ILE A 129 -1.93 -0.73 7.83
CA ILE A 129 -3.20 -1.29 8.29
C ILE A 129 -3.86 -2.05 7.13
N ALA A 130 -4.23 -3.30 7.39
CA ALA A 130 -4.83 -4.19 6.38
C ALA A 130 -6.36 -4.18 6.37
N LYS A 131 -6.99 -3.68 7.43
CA LYS A 131 -8.45 -3.63 7.61
C LYS A 131 -8.84 -2.44 8.47
N ASN A 132 -9.93 -1.73 8.11
CA ASN A 132 -10.47 -0.64 8.93
C ASN A 132 -10.72 -1.09 10.37
N ASN A 133 -10.40 -0.20 11.32
CA ASN A 133 -10.61 -0.44 12.74
C ASN A 133 -11.22 0.81 13.40
N TYR A 134 -12.31 0.60 14.14
CA TYR A 134 -13.08 1.67 14.80
C TYR A 134 -12.95 1.62 16.33
N PHE A 135 -12.17 0.69 16.85
CA PHE A 135 -12.06 0.46 18.29
C PHE A 135 -10.96 1.30 18.94
N TRP A 136 -9.76 1.32 18.36
CA TRP A 136 -8.58 1.94 18.98
C TRP A 136 -8.58 3.46 18.94
N THR A 137 -9.45 4.07 18.16
CA THR A 137 -9.66 5.52 18.09
C THR A 137 -10.91 5.99 18.81
N ALA A 138 -11.63 5.09 19.50
CA ALA A 138 -12.86 5.43 20.19
C ALA A 138 -12.64 6.57 21.21
N GLY A 139 -13.31 7.71 21.00
CA GLY A 139 -13.17 8.90 21.82
C GLY A 139 -12.04 9.86 21.42
N ASN A 140 -11.27 9.55 20.39
CA ASN A 140 -10.32 10.49 19.78
C ASN A 140 -11.08 11.50 18.93
N LYS A 141 -10.69 12.80 19.00
CA LYS A 141 -11.33 13.87 18.23
C LYS A 141 -10.69 14.12 16.87
N GLU A 142 -9.48 13.62 16.66
CA GLU A 142 -8.70 13.86 15.45
C GLU A 142 -8.84 12.71 14.43
N MET A 143 -9.22 11.51 14.92
CA MET A 143 -9.32 10.32 14.08
C MET A 143 -10.57 9.51 14.47
N ASP A 144 -11.56 9.44 13.58
CA ASP A 144 -12.79 8.67 13.80
C ASP A 144 -12.57 7.16 13.73
N PHE A 145 -11.65 6.71 12.85
CA PHE A 145 -11.29 5.31 12.70
C PHE A 145 -9.91 5.18 12.03
N ILE A 146 -9.27 4.04 12.22
CA ILE A 146 -8.03 3.69 11.53
C ILE A 146 -8.37 3.09 10.18
N ALA A 147 -7.94 3.75 9.10
CA ALA A 147 -8.26 3.34 7.74
C ALA A 147 -7.37 2.19 7.24
N ASN A 148 -7.94 1.32 6.40
CA ASN A 148 -7.16 0.38 5.61
C ASN A 148 -6.23 1.14 4.64
N GLY A 149 -4.94 0.86 4.70
CA GLY A 149 -3.90 1.57 3.94
C GLY A 149 -3.15 2.62 4.75
N GLU A 150 -3.61 2.97 5.95
CA GLU A 150 -2.92 3.86 6.89
C GLU A 150 -1.55 3.28 7.26
N ILE A 151 -0.52 4.13 7.31
CA ILE A 151 0.83 3.72 7.71
C ILE A 151 1.12 4.19 9.13
N ILE A 152 1.54 3.25 9.97
CA ILE A 152 1.94 3.49 11.35
C ILE A 152 3.40 3.11 11.56
N GLN A 153 4.05 3.77 12.51
CA GLN A 153 5.37 3.41 12.99
C GLN A 153 5.28 2.78 14.37
N VAL A 154 5.93 1.63 14.57
CA VAL A 154 6.07 1.01 15.88
C VAL A 154 7.08 1.80 16.69
N LEU A 155 6.64 2.41 17.78
CA LEU A 155 7.51 3.14 18.71
C LEU A 155 8.15 2.16 19.72
N ARG A 156 7.33 1.25 20.23
CA ARG A 156 7.75 0.28 21.23
C ARG A 156 6.96 -1.00 21.14
N VAL A 157 7.63 -2.14 21.18
CA VAL A 157 7.03 -3.46 21.42
C VAL A 157 7.08 -3.72 22.92
N ARG A 158 5.92 -3.83 23.58
CA ARG A 158 5.81 -4.05 25.01
C ARG A 158 5.82 -5.52 25.37
N LYS A 159 5.06 -6.32 24.60
CA LYS A 159 4.86 -7.74 24.85
C LYS A 159 4.45 -8.43 23.55
N THR A 160 5.00 -9.62 23.33
CA THR A 160 4.50 -10.58 22.34
C THR A 160 4.04 -11.83 23.07
N TYR A 161 2.95 -12.44 22.61
CA TYR A 161 2.36 -13.63 23.24
C TYR A 161 1.46 -14.38 22.26
N GLU A 162 1.20 -15.63 22.60
CA GLU A 162 0.25 -16.48 21.89
C GLU A 162 -1.03 -16.63 22.72
N LEU A 163 -2.18 -16.49 22.06
CA LEU A 163 -3.49 -16.67 22.65
C LEU A 163 -4.48 -17.08 21.54
N TYR A 164 -5.45 -17.95 21.83
CA TYR A 164 -6.44 -18.44 20.83
C TYR A 164 -5.82 -19.14 19.61
N GLY A 165 -4.56 -19.59 19.72
CA GLY A 165 -3.82 -20.16 18.61
C GLY A 165 -3.38 -19.12 17.56
N PHE A 166 -3.26 -17.84 17.97
CA PHE A 166 -2.74 -16.71 17.22
C PHE A 166 -1.69 -15.95 18.02
N ARG A 167 -0.81 -15.24 17.32
CA ARG A 167 0.27 -14.45 17.93
C ARG A 167 -0.07 -12.98 17.94
N PHE A 168 0.05 -12.36 19.08
CA PHE A 168 -0.27 -10.96 19.32
C PHE A 168 0.93 -10.17 19.79
N ALA A 169 0.91 -8.87 19.54
CA ALA A 169 1.82 -7.92 20.14
C ALA A 169 1.06 -6.72 20.72
N ASP A 170 1.40 -6.34 21.95
CA ASP A 170 1.01 -5.07 22.55
C ASP A 170 2.09 -4.04 22.23
N VAL A 171 1.72 -2.97 21.53
CA VAL A 171 2.66 -2.00 20.96
C VAL A 171 2.19 -0.57 21.17
N SER A 172 3.16 0.35 21.31
CA SER A 172 2.90 1.78 21.12
C SER A 172 3.24 2.15 19.67
N VAL A 173 2.34 2.85 18.99
CA VAL A 173 2.49 3.23 17.59
C VAL A 173 2.27 4.72 17.41
N ARG A 174 2.86 5.29 16.34
CA ARG A 174 2.61 6.64 15.86
C ARG A 174 1.97 6.59 14.49
N PHE A 175 0.91 7.37 14.30
CA PHE A 175 0.30 7.62 12.99
C PHE A 175 1.03 8.80 12.34
N GLN A 176 1.55 8.59 11.12
CA GLN A 176 2.38 9.61 10.45
C GLN A 176 1.61 10.89 10.09
N ASP A 177 0.36 10.73 9.66
CA ASP A 177 -0.44 11.84 9.14
C ASP A 177 -1.19 12.61 10.24
N TYR A 178 -1.17 12.15 11.51
CA TYR A 178 -2.01 12.69 12.58
C TYR A 178 -1.27 13.11 13.84
N ASP A 179 0.03 13.09 13.90
CA ASP A 179 0.83 13.32 15.12
C ASP A 179 0.24 12.62 16.38
N LEU A 180 -0.39 11.47 16.17
CA LEU A 180 -1.10 10.68 17.16
C LEU A 180 -0.25 9.47 17.58
N GLU A 181 -0.01 9.36 18.89
CA GLU A 181 0.58 8.16 19.49
C GLU A 181 -0.47 7.42 20.32
N THR A 182 -0.55 6.11 20.17
CA THR A 182 -1.50 5.29 20.94
C THR A 182 -0.98 3.87 21.14
N ASP A 183 -1.51 3.23 22.17
CA ASP A 183 -1.26 1.81 22.45
C ASP A 183 -2.31 0.97 21.75
N VAL A 184 -1.86 -0.02 21.00
CA VAL A 184 -2.74 -0.91 20.23
C VAL A 184 -2.29 -2.36 20.36
N LYS A 185 -3.16 -3.27 19.98
CA LYS A 185 -2.87 -4.69 19.84
C LYS A 185 -2.76 -5.04 18.35
N ILE A 186 -1.70 -5.74 17.97
CA ILE A 186 -1.41 -6.15 16.59
C ILE A 186 -1.45 -7.67 16.47
N LEU A 187 -2.01 -8.18 15.37
CA LEU A 187 -2.00 -9.59 15.00
C LEU A 187 -0.75 -9.89 14.15
N LEU A 188 0.21 -10.60 14.71
CA LEU A 188 1.48 -10.91 14.06
C LEU A 188 1.32 -11.88 12.88
N ASP A 189 0.34 -12.79 12.93
CA ASP A 189 0.08 -13.76 11.87
C ASP A 189 -0.24 -13.12 10.53
N THR A 190 -0.66 -11.86 10.49
CA THR A 190 -0.92 -11.15 9.23
C THR A 190 0.33 -10.59 8.56
N LEU A 191 1.46 -10.44 9.28
CA LEU A 191 2.68 -9.81 8.74
C LEU A 191 3.27 -10.58 7.56
N GLN A 192 3.33 -11.92 7.66
CA GLN A 192 4.02 -12.78 6.69
C GLN A 192 3.10 -13.42 5.65
N THR A 193 1.78 -13.35 5.81
CA THR A 193 0.85 -13.95 4.84
C THR A 193 0.83 -13.20 3.51
N ALA A 194 0.72 -13.90 2.39
CA ALA A 194 0.52 -13.30 1.07
C ALA A 194 -0.93 -12.78 0.88
N ALA A 195 -1.88 -13.19 1.72
CA ALA A 195 -3.24 -12.68 1.69
C ALA A 195 -3.28 -11.19 2.09
N PRO A 196 -4.24 -10.38 1.59
CA PRO A 196 -4.35 -8.97 1.93
C PRO A 196 -4.57 -8.70 3.43
N ALA A 197 -5.28 -9.60 4.11
CA ALA A 197 -5.58 -9.58 5.53
C ALA A 197 -5.69 -11.03 6.04
N LEU A 198 -6.11 -11.24 7.29
CA LEU A 198 -6.35 -12.58 7.81
C LEU A 198 -7.41 -13.30 6.95
N PRO A 199 -7.11 -14.51 6.42
CA PRO A 199 -8.08 -15.33 5.67
C PRO A 199 -9.39 -15.53 6.43
N LYS A 200 -10.47 -15.70 5.70
CA LYS A 200 -11.83 -15.76 6.31
C LYS A 200 -11.97 -16.89 7.34
N ASP A 201 -11.48 -18.07 7.02
CA ASP A 201 -11.50 -19.24 7.89
C ASP A 201 -10.76 -18.99 9.23
N LEU A 202 -9.58 -18.36 9.16
CA LEU A 202 -8.81 -17.98 10.35
C LEU A 202 -9.49 -16.83 11.12
N ASN A 203 -10.10 -15.89 10.42
CA ASN A 203 -10.83 -14.80 11.06
C ASN A 203 -12.09 -15.33 11.76
N ASP A 204 -12.79 -16.30 11.16
CA ASP A 204 -13.93 -16.98 11.77
C ASP A 204 -13.48 -17.83 12.99
N LYS A 205 -12.34 -18.53 12.89
CA LYS A 205 -11.75 -19.25 14.03
C LYS A 205 -11.46 -18.31 15.18
N LEU A 206 -10.78 -17.18 14.93
CA LEU A 206 -10.50 -16.18 15.97
C LEU A 206 -11.80 -15.68 16.61
N PHE A 207 -12.82 -15.37 15.79
CA PHE A 207 -14.12 -14.92 16.27
C PHE A 207 -14.77 -15.92 17.22
N TYR A 208 -14.87 -17.19 16.82
CA TYR A 208 -15.55 -18.20 17.63
C TYR A 208 -14.78 -18.54 18.90
N THR A 209 -13.45 -18.60 18.83
CA THR A 209 -12.62 -18.88 20.02
C THR A 209 -12.71 -17.75 21.05
N ILE A 210 -12.71 -16.48 20.64
CA ILE A 210 -12.94 -15.37 21.58
C ILE A 210 -14.38 -15.39 22.12
N LEU A 211 -15.35 -15.81 21.32
CA LEU A 211 -16.74 -15.87 21.74
C LEU A 211 -16.98 -16.88 22.87
N GLU A 212 -16.19 -17.95 22.94
CA GLU A 212 -16.23 -18.96 24.02
C GLU A 212 -15.90 -18.35 25.40
N ASP A 213 -15.04 -17.32 25.47
CA ASP A 213 -14.71 -16.62 26.72
C ASP A 213 -15.93 -15.90 27.34
N TYR A 214 -16.98 -15.73 26.56
CA TYR A 214 -18.23 -15.07 27.00
C TYR A 214 -19.42 -16.03 27.18
N ASP A 215 -19.14 -17.33 27.34
CA ASP A 215 -20.22 -18.34 27.50
C ASP A 215 -21.02 -18.17 28.77
N ASP A 216 -20.48 -17.52 29.79
CA ASP A 216 -21.17 -17.12 31.02
C ASP A 216 -22.25 -16.03 30.82
N VAL A 217 -22.25 -15.33 29.68
CA VAL A 217 -23.16 -14.23 29.37
C VAL A 217 -24.52 -14.80 28.89
N PRO A 218 -25.64 -14.57 29.61
CA PRO A 218 -26.89 -15.27 29.36
C PRO A 218 -27.54 -14.98 28.00
N THR A 219 -27.27 -13.80 27.41
CA THR A 219 -27.94 -13.36 26.18
C THR A 219 -26.99 -13.21 25.01
N LYS A 220 -27.43 -13.61 23.83
CA LYS A 220 -26.69 -13.44 22.59
C LYS A 220 -26.29 -11.97 22.34
N ALA A 221 -27.17 -11.03 22.63
CA ALA A 221 -26.91 -9.60 22.51
C ALA A 221 -25.82 -9.13 23.49
N GLY A 222 -25.83 -9.66 24.72
CA GLY A 222 -24.80 -9.40 25.73
C GLY A 222 -23.44 -9.94 25.33
N LYS A 223 -23.36 -11.19 24.83
CA LYS A 223 -22.13 -11.78 24.28
C LYS A 223 -21.55 -10.89 23.18
N MET A 224 -22.35 -10.49 22.19
CA MET A 224 -21.92 -9.65 21.09
C MET A 224 -21.47 -8.25 21.54
N LYS A 225 -22.10 -7.69 22.57
CA LYS A 225 -21.66 -6.40 23.15
C LYS A 225 -20.30 -6.51 23.79
N LYS A 226 -20.04 -7.55 24.59
CA LYS A 226 -18.72 -7.81 25.21
C LYS A 226 -17.67 -8.07 24.16
N MET A 227 -17.97 -8.89 23.16
CA MET A 227 -17.05 -9.19 22.05
C MET A 227 -16.65 -7.95 21.25
N LYS A 228 -17.60 -7.05 20.93
CA LYS A 228 -17.30 -5.79 20.26
C LYS A 228 -16.39 -4.86 21.08
N ALA A 229 -16.33 -5.03 22.39
CA ALA A 229 -15.47 -4.31 23.31
C ALA A 229 -14.15 -5.05 23.61
N ASP A 230 -13.96 -6.25 23.06
CA ASP A 230 -12.77 -7.06 23.30
C ASP A 230 -11.57 -6.58 22.47
N PRO A 231 -10.40 -6.31 23.08
CA PRO A 231 -9.22 -5.86 22.35
C PRO A 231 -8.63 -6.89 21.38
N HIS A 232 -8.79 -8.19 21.62
CA HIS A 232 -8.29 -9.24 20.72
C HIS A 232 -9.20 -9.42 19.51
N TYR A 233 -10.53 -9.25 19.69
CA TYR A 233 -11.44 -9.18 18.55
C TYR A 233 -11.18 -7.96 17.65
N ASN A 234 -10.81 -6.84 18.27
CA ASN A 234 -10.51 -5.58 17.60
C ASN A 234 -9.02 -5.42 17.27
N VAL A 235 -8.25 -6.50 17.29
CA VAL A 235 -6.83 -6.48 16.96
C VAL A 235 -6.56 -5.87 15.59
N LEU A 236 -5.52 -5.05 15.46
CA LEU A 236 -5.10 -4.50 14.18
C LEU A 236 -4.46 -5.59 13.33
N GLN A 237 -4.98 -5.78 12.14
CA GLN A 237 -4.36 -6.60 11.11
C GLN A 237 -3.43 -5.70 10.29
N VAL A 238 -2.17 -6.09 10.16
CA VAL A 238 -1.12 -5.23 9.60
C VAL A 238 -0.21 -5.98 8.65
N LYS A 239 0.49 -5.23 7.80
CA LYS A 239 1.57 -5.68 6.93
C LYS A 239 2.77 -4.77 7.13
N TYR A 240 3.98 -5.24 6.84
CA TYR A 240 5.11 -4.31 6.72
C TYR A 240 4.88 -3.33 5.57
N ALA A 241 5.37 -2.10 5.71
CA ALA A 241 5.09 -0.98 4.83
C ALA A 241 6.36 -0.36 4.20
N TYR A 242 7.36 -1.15 3.90
CA TYR A 242 8.52 -0.75 3.09
C TYR A 242 8.25 -1.00 1.60
N ALA A 243 7.43 -2.01 1.32
CA ALA A 243 6.96 -2.35 0.00
C ALA A 243 5.46 -2.65 0.03
N VAL A 244 4.73 -2.16 -0.97
CA VAL A 244 3.29 -2.33 -1.07
C VAL A 244 2.87 -2.68 -2.49
N PRO A 245 1.74 -3.40 -2.70
CA PRO A 245 1.18 -3.52 -4.02
C PRO A 245 0.62 -2.17 -4.50
N CYS A 246 0.66 -1.91 -5.81
CA CYS A 246 0.32 -0.63 -6.41
C CYS A 246 -1.07 -0.09 -6.02
N HIS A 247 -2.07 -0.97 -5.90
CA HIS A 247 -3.41 -0.56 -5.50
C HIS A 247 -3.48 -0.02 -4.05
N LYS A 248 -2.53 -0.42 -3.19
CA LYS A 248 -2.39 0.11 -1.83
C LYS A 248 -1.58 1.40 -1.77
N ALA A 249 -0.81 1.70 -2.81
CA ALA A 249 -0.07 2.95 -2.94
C ALA A 249 -0.96 4.11 -3.45
N GLN A 250 -2.21 3.85 -3.83
CA GLN A 250 -3.14 4.88 -4.28
C GLN A 250 -3.42 5.88 -3.16
N GLY A 251 -3.36 7.18 -3.47
CA GLY A 251 -3.47 8.26 -2.49
C GLY A 251 -2.13 8.70 -1.87
N GLY A 252 -1.19 7.77 -1.68
CA GLY A 252 0.14 8.07 -1.19
C GLY A 252 1.08 8.70 -2.24
N GLN A 253 2.16 9.31 -1.76
CA GLN A 253 3.24 9.85 -2.59
C GLN A 253 4.56 9.79 -1.81
N TRP A 254 5.67 9.59 -2.52
CA TRP A 254 7.00 9.45 -1.92
C TRP A 254 8.05 10.13 -2.80
N MET A 255 9.10 10.64 -2.19
CA MET A 255 10.22 11.22 -2.93
C MET A 255 10.88 10.17 -3.84
N ASN A 256 11.06 8.96 -3.35
CA ASN A 256 11.68 7.86 -4.10
C ASN A 256 10.71 6.69 -4.21
N VAL A 257 10.46 6.24 -5.42
CA VAL A 257 9.67 5.04 -5.69
C VAL A 257 10.53 4.05 -6.47
N PHE A 258 10.65 2.84 -5.96
CA PHE A 258 11.22 1.69 -6.64
C PHE A 258 10.07 0.83 -7.18
N LEU A 259 9.91 0.82 -8.48
CA LEU A 259 8.82 0.08 -9.13
C LEU A 259 9.31 -1.26 -9.65
N ASP A 260 8.86 -2.33 -9.00
CA ASP A 260 9.08 -3.69 -9.48
C ASP A 260 7.94 -4.13 -10.38
N ILE A 261 8.22 -4.15 -11.68
CA ILE A 261 7.27 -4.59 -12.70
C ILE A 261 7.01 -6.11 -12.58
N GLY A 262 7.99 -6.86 -12.09
CA GLY A 262 7.92 -8.31 -11.93
C GLY A 262 7.98 -9.07 -13.24
N TYR A 263 7.63 -10.35 -13.18
CA TYR A 263 7.48 -11.16 -14.38
C TYR A 263 6.21 -10.78 -15.13
N ILE A 264 6.32 -10.57 -16.44
CA ILE A 264 5.21 -10.17 -17.32
C ILE A 264 5.11 -11.16 -18.47
N THR A 265 3.90 -11.58 -18.79
CA THR A 265 3.54 -12.26 -20.04
C THR A 265 2.81 -11.28 -20.97
N GLU A 266 2.80 -11.54 -22.26
CA GLU A 266 2.08 -10.69 -23.24
C GLU A 266 0.59 -10.55 -22.88
N GLU A 267 -0.04 -11.60 -22.35
CA GLU A 267 -1.43 -11.60 -21.90
C GLU A 267 -1.73 -10.61 -20.76
N MET A 268 -0.69 -10.23 -20.00
CA MET A 268 -0.79 -9.25 -18.90
C MET A 268 -0.63 -7.81 -19.38
N LEU A 269 -0.27 -7.61 -20.65
CA LEU A 269 -0.07 -6.32 -21.27
C LEU A 269 -1.39 -5.78 -21.84
N GLY A 270 -1.45 -4.48 -22.08
CA GLY A 270 -2.64 -3.81 -22.59
C GLY A 270 -3.08 -2.65 -21.68
N GLU A 271 -4.32 -2.21 -21.84
CA GLU A 271 -4.82 -1.00 -21.15
C GLU A 271 -4.69 -1.06 -19.63
N ASP A 272 -4.99 -2.19 -19.00
CA ASP A 272 -4.90 -2.32 -17.54
C ASP A 272 -3.46 -2.22 -17.04
N PHE A 273 -2.51 -2.69 -17.83
CA PHE A 273 -1.09 -2.53 -17.53
C PHE A 273 -0.64 -1.07 -17.65
N TYR A 274 -1.10 -0.33 -18.66
CA TYR A 274 -0.86 1.11 -18.79
C TYR A 274 -1.45 1.89 -17.62
N ARG A 275 -2.69 1.57 -17.20
CA ARG A 275 -3.33 2.18 -16.02
C ARG A 275 -2.53 1.89 -14.74
N TRP A 276 -2.02 0.66 -14.62
CA TRP A 276 -1.18 0.26 -13.49
C TRP A 276 0.15 1.02 -13.48
N LEU A 277 0.87 1.09 -14.60
CA LEU A 277 2.11 1.85 -14.73
C LEU A 277 1.88 3.34 -14.42
N TYR A 278 0.86 3.94 -15.02
CA TYR A 278 0.50 5.33 -14.76
C TYR A 278 0.25 5.59 -13.27
N THR A 279 -0.51 4.71 -12.62
CA THR A 279 -0.77 4.81 -11.18
C THR A 279 0.51 4.74 -10.38
N ALA A 280 1.39 3.78 -10.69
CA ALA A 280 2.67 3.61 -10.00
C ALA A 280 3.63 4.79 -10.22
N PHE A 281 3.77 5.26 -11.46
CA PHE A 281 4.66 6.39 -11.80
C PHE A 281 4.28 7.66 -11.06
N THR A 282 2.99 7.94 -11.00
CA THR A 282 2.46 9.15 -10.34
C THR A 282 2.56 9.10 -8.81
N ARG A 283 3.11 8.04 -8.21
CA ARG A 283 3.41 7.98 -6.77
C ARG A 283 4.75 8.65 -6.44
N ALA A 284 5.69 8.68 -7.38
CA ALA A 284 6.99 9.33 -7.19
C ALA A 284 6.87 10.85 -7.36
N THR A 285 7.48 11.60 -6.43
CA THR A 285 7.55 13.07 -6.52
C THR A 285 8.91 13.56 -7.02
N HIS A 286 10.00 12.80 -6.76
CA HIS A 286 11.36 13.21 -7.13
C HIS A 286 12.10 12.18 -7.97
N ARG A 287 12.06 10.89 -7.62
CA ARG A 287 12.80 9.85 -8.33
C ARG A 287 11.98 8.58 -8.47
N LEU A 288 11.96 8.04 -9.67
CA LEU A 288 11.38 6.75 -9.98
C LEU A 288 12.45 5.81 -10.52
N TYR A 289 12.63 4.69 -9.86
CA TYR A 289 13.53 3.62 -10.21
C TYR A 289 12.76 2.42 -10.75
N LEU A 290 13.02 2.04 -12.00
CA LEU A 290 12.41 0.87 -12.64
C LEU A 290 13.28 -0.35 -12.38
N VAL A 291 12.82 -1.25 -11.53
CA VAL A 291 13.58 -2.42 -11.12
C VAL A 291 13.46 -3.51 -12.17
N ASN A 292 14.61 -3.98 -12.67
CA ASN A 292 14.71 -5.03 -13.69
C ASN A 292 13.79 -4.78 -14.91
N LEU A 293 13.75 -3.55 -15.41
CA LEU A 293 12.96 -3.20 -16.59
C LEU A 293 13.44 -4.03 -17.79
N PRO A 294 12.54 -4.81 -18.45
CA PRO A 294 12.90 -5.50 -19.70
C PRO A 294 13.24 -4.51 -20.82
N GLU A 295 14.14 -4.91 -21.73
CA GLU A 295 14.61 -4.05 -22.82
C GLU A 295 13.50 -3.65 -23.78
N GLU A 296 12.49 -4.48 -23.94
CA GLU A 296 11.33 -4.23 -24.80
C GLU A 296 10.55 -2.98 -24.42
N PHE A 297 10.66 -2.56 -23.15
CA PHE A 297 10.03 -1.33 -22.66
C PHE A 297 10.87 -0.07 -22.90
N GLU A 298 12.13 -0.21 -23.24
CA GLU A 298 13.01 0.93 -23.48
C GLU A 298 12.76 1.55 -24.86
N GLU A 299 12.66 2.88 -24.91
CA GLU A 299 12.67 3.63 -26.17
C GLU A 299 14.12 3.74 -26.64
N TYR A 300 14.47 3.01 -27.69
CA TYR A 300 15.74 3.20 -28.33
C TYR A 300 15.77 4.54 -29.05
N ALA A 301 16.82 5.33 -28.81
CA ALA A 301 17.04 6.52 -29.60
C ALA A 301 17.20 6.10 -31.07
N SER A 302 16.27 6.51 -31.92
CA SER A 302 16.48 6.43 -33.36
C SER A 302 17.80 7.15 -33.67
N SER A 303 18.79 6.41 -34.15
CA SER A 303 20.10 6.92 -34.58
C SER A 303 19.98 7.97 -35.68
#